data_6796556c83440a9aee557d66a8047071
#
_entry.id   6796556c83440a9aee557d66a8047071
#
_cell.length_a   1.000
_cell.length_b   1.000
_cell.length_c   1.000
_cell.angle_alpha   90.00
_cell.angle_beta   90.00
_cell.angle_gamma   90.00
#
_symmetry.space_group_name_H-M   'P 1'
#
loop_
_entity.id
_entity.type
_entity.pdbx_description
1 polymer ?
#
loop_
_entity_poly.entity_id
_entity_poly.type
_entity_poly.pdbx_seq_one_letter_code
_entity_poly.pdbx_strand_id
1 'polypeptide(L)'
;MMLGLLLARAGVRVVVLEKHGDFLRDFRGDTIHPSTLEVLYELGILNEFLKRPHQEVRELTGRIAGETVTIADFTHLPTHCQCLLLMPQWHFLDFLAEQATRYPTFELRMQTAVTSLMEEGGRITGVNVTSPAGAETIRADLVVGADGRHSVVRACAGLPSDSFGAPMDVLWMRMSKRADDPATALGNIAGGHILVMLDRGDYFQCAFVIPKGGYDEIRARGLEAFRETIASIVPFMRDRMRELAEWEDIKLLTVLVDRLRQWHRPGVLCIGDAAHAMSPIGGVGINLAIQDAVATANLLAGPLGQGTCSDDDLARVQKRREFPTRVTQRGQLFAQDRFISRALSGGGPQQLPFVLKLLRWFPMLRRIPARLVGVGVRPEHVHIADRGLRSADRNQTQ
;
A
#
# COMPACT_ATOMS: atom_id res chain seq x y z
N MET A 1 4.60 11.21 -0.74
CA MET A 1 4.04 11.95 -1.88
C MET A 1 2.67 12.55 -1.58
N MET A 2 1.60 11.77 -1.28
CA MET A 2 0.24 12.31 -1.05
C MET A 2 0.20 13.42 0.00
N LEU A 3 0.82 13.24 1.17
CA LEU A 3 0.89 14.29 2.18
C LEU A 3 1.58 15.56 1.66
N GLY A 4 2.68 15.40 0.91
CA GLY A 4 3.39 16.52 0.29
C GLY A 4 2.50 17.32 -0.66
N LEU A 5 1.77 16.65 -1.54
CA LEU A 5 0.77 17.26 -2.42
C LEU A 5 -0.30 18.03 -1.63
N LEU A 6 -0.88 17.39 -0.62
CA LEU A 6 -1.97 17.97 0.17
C LEU A 6 -1.53 19.21 0.97
N LEU A 7 -0.36 19.17 1.60
CA LEU A 7 0.18 20.30 2.34
C LEU A 7 0.59 21.45 1.41
N ALA A 8 1.22 21.15 0.27
CA ALA A 8 1.57 22.15 -0.73
C ALA A 8 0.32 22.84 -1.31
N ARG A 9 -0.75 22.05 -1.58
CA ARG A 9 -2.07 22.58 -1.97
C ARG A 9 -2.65 23.53 -0.93
N ALA A 10 -2.42 23.27 0.35
CA ALA A 10 -2.83 24.16 1.45
C ALA A 10 -1.94 25.41 1.61
N GLY A 11 -0.87 25.55 0.80
CA GLY A 11 0.07 26.66 0.87
C GLY A 11 1.19 26.47 1.89
N VAL A 12 1.34 25.28 2.49
CA VAL A 12 2.44 24.96 3.41
C VAL A 12 3.68 24.60 2.59
N ARG A 13 4.84 25.12 2.98
CA ARG A 13 6.13 24.78 2.35
C ARG A 13 6.53 23.35 2.76
N VAL A 14 6.77 22.49 1.78
CA VAL A 14 7.05 21.06 1.96
C VAL A 14 8.26 20.65 1.15
N VAL A 15 9.15 19.89 1.80
CA VAL A 15 10.23 19.17 1.13
C VAL A 15 9.97 17.69 1.31
N VAL A 16 9.84 16.93 0.21
CA VAL A 16 9.75 15.47 0.20
C VAL A 16 11.10 14.90 -0.19
N LEU A 17 11.61 13.99 0.64
CA LEU A 17 12.89 13.32 0.44
C LEU A 17 12.67 11.88 -0.01
N GLU A 18 13.27 11.48 -1.11
CA GLU A 18 13.32 10.09 -1.58
C GLU A 18 14.78 9.65 -1.72
N LYS A 19 15.15 8.57 -1.06
CA LYS A 19 16.53 8.07 -1.03
C LYS A 19 17.01 7.46 -2.36
N HIS A 20 16.10 7.13 -3.26
CA HIS A 20 16.41 6.55 -4.57
C HIS A 20 16.29 7.60 -5.68
N GLY A 21 16.81 7.26 -6.88
CA GLY A 21 16.75 8.13 -8.06
C GLY A 21 15.43 8.08 -8.80
N ASP A 22 14.55 7.14 -8.45
CA ASP A 22 13.24 6.93 -9.03
C ASP A 22 12.27 6.31 -8.02
N PHE A 23 11.01 6.12 -8.41
CA PHE A 23 10.01 5.41 -7.62
C PHE A 23 9.88 3.93 -7.99
N LEU A 24 10.71 3.41 -8.88
CA LEU A 24 10.71 1.99 -9.25
C LEU A 24 10.97 1.14 -8.02
N ARG A 25 10.00 0.36 -7.64
CA ARG A 25 10.09 -0.64 -6.57
C ARG A 25 9.34 -1.86 -7.06
N ASP A 26 10.10 -2.91 -7.35
CA ASP A 26 9.50 -4.18 -7.74
C ASP A 26 8.58 -4.69 -6.65
N PHE A 27 7.42 -5.21 -7.07
CA PHE A 27 6.52 -6.01 -6.25
C PHE A 27 5.94 -5.32 -5.01
N ARG A 28 5.61 -4.02 -5.10
CA ARG A 28 4.95 -3.28 -4.02
C ARG A 28 3.74 -2.50 -4.52
N GLY A 29 2.68 -2.53 -3.68
CA GLY A 29 1.61 -1.56 -3.71
C GLY A 29 0.83 -1.48 -5.00
N ASP A 30 0.37 -2.59 -5.50
CA ASP A 30 -0.16 -2.75 -6.84
C ASP A 30 -1.66 -2.49 -6.99
N THR A 31 -2.34 -2.08 -5.91
CA THR A 31 -3.79 -1.89 -5.91
C THR A 31 -4.15 -0.51 -5.39
N ILE A 32 -4.83 0.28 -6.23
CA ILE A 32 -5.43 1.56 -5.85
C ILE A 32 -6.92 1.33 -5.61
N HIS A 33 -7.35 1.59 -4.40
CA HIS A 33 -8.70 1.27 -3.95
C HIS A 33 -9.69 2.43 -4.18
N PRO A 34 -11.01 2.15 -4.20
CA PRO A 34 -12.04 3.17 -4.34
C PRO A 34 -11.90 4.36 -3.39
N SER A 35 -11.47 4.14 -2.13
CA SER A 35 -11.25 5.23 -1.18
C SER A 35 -10.11 6.18 -1.57
N THR A 36 -9.06 5.67 -2.23
CA THR A 36 -7.98 6.50 -2.76
C THR A 36 -8.41 7.23 -4.03
N LEU A 37 -9.19 6.56 -4.89
CA LEU A 37 -9.77 7.18 -6.09
C LEU A 37 -10.75 8.30 -5.71
N GLU A 38 -11.49 8.14 -4.61
CA GLU A 38 -12.36 9.20 -4.07
C GLU A 38 -11.54 10.43 -3.64
N VAL A 39 -10.40 10.25 -2.98
CA VAL A 39 -9.48 11.34 -2.66
C VAL A 39 -8.99 12.06 -3.93
N LEU A 40 -8.64 11.32 -4.99
CA LEU A 40 -8.24 11.93 -6.27
C LEU A 40 -9.40 12.70 -6.94
N TYR A 41 -10.63 12.19 -6.80
CA TYR A 41 -11.83 12.89 -7.27
C TYR A 41 -12.04 14.21 -6.52
N GLU A 42 -11.97 14.20 -5.19
CA GLU A 42 -12.10 15.38 -4.33
C GLU A 42 -11.01 16.43 -4.59
N LEU A 43 -9.83 15.98 -5.04
CA LEU A 43 -8.75 16.86 -5.48
C LEU A 43 -8.94 17.39 -6.91
N GLY A 44 -9.91 16.88 -7.68
CA GLY A 44 -10.16 17.27 -9.07
C GLY A 44 -9.15 16.68 -10.08
N ILE A 45 -8.36 15.67 -9.67
CA ILE A 45 -7.29 15.08 -10.51
C ILE A 45 -7.58 13.64 -10.95
N LEU A 46 -8.75 13.08 -10.61
CA LEU A 46 -9.10 11.70 -10.94
C LEU A 46 -9.09 11.44 -12.45
N ASN A 47 -9.71 12.32 -13.25
CA ASN A 47 -9.81 12.13 -14.70
C ASN A 47 -8.44 12.12 -15.38
N GLU A 48 -7.49 12.89 -14.88
CA GLU A 48 -6.11 12.91 -15.37
C GLU A 48 -5.37 11.62 -14.96
N PHE A 49 -5.61 11.15 -13.73
CA PHE A 49 -5.05 9.89 -13.23
C PHE A 49 -5.51 8.67 -14.03
N LEU A 50 -6.79 8.59 -14.37
CA LEU A 50 -7.37 7.49 -15.14
C LEU A 50 -6.84 7.37 -16.58
N LYS A 51 -6.09 8.35 -17.07
CA LYS A 51 -5.36 8.24 -18.36
C LYS A 51 -4.08 7.40 -18.24
N ARG A 52 -3.59 7.11 -17.04
CA ARG A 52 -2.43 6.25 -16.82
C ARG A 52 -2.78 4.79 -17.09
N PRO A 53 -1.84 3.97 -17.59
CA PRO A 53 -2.07 2.54 -17.81
C PRO A 53 -2.50 1.85 -16.52
N HIS A 54 -3.65 1.19 -16.54
CA HIS A 54 -4.19 0.43 -15.41
C HIS A 54 -5.16 -0.65 -15.88
N GLN A 55 -5.48 -1.59 -14.98
CA GLN A 55 -6.54 -2.57 -15.17
C GLN A 55 -7.62 -2.37 -14.10
N GLU A 56 -8.89 -2.35 -14.51
CA GLU A 56 -10.01 -2.25 -13.57
C GLU A 56 -10.43 -3.64 -13.08
N VAL A 57 -10.60 -3.76 -11.78
CA VAL A 57 -11.16 -4.96 -11.13
C VAL A 57 -12.41 -4.57 -10.37
N ARG A 58 -13.56 -4.98 -10.89
CA ARG A 58 -14.88 -4.70 -10.31
C ARG A 58 -15.33 -5.75 -9.33
N GLU A 59 -14.79 -6.97 -9.45
CA GLU A 59 -15.04 -8.09 -8.55
C GLU A 59 -13.73 -8.76 -8.16
N LEU A 60 -13.55 -9.08 -6.88
CA LEU A 60 -12.47 -9.94 -6.43
C LEU A 60 -12.94 -11.39 -6.51
N THR A 61 -12.24 -12.18 -7.32
CA THR A 61 -12.52 -13.61 -7.51
C THR A 61 -11.39 -14.45 -6.94
N GLY A 62 -11.75 -15.60 -6.40
CA GLY A 62 -10.82 -16.63 -5.95
C GLY A 62 -11.19 -18.00 -6.54
N ARG A 63 -10.17 -18.79 -6.94
CA ARG A 63 -10.33 -20.18 -7.31
C ARG A 63 -9.91 -21.06 -6.15
N ILE A 64 -10.87 -21.77 -5.56
CA ILE A 64 -10.68 -22.55 -4.34
C ILE A 64 -11.32 -23.91 -4.54
N ALA A 65 -10.58 -24.99 -4.30
CA ALA A 65 -11.05 -26.38 -4.54
C ALA A 65 -11.59 -26.60 -5.97
N GLY A 66 -10.97 -25.93 -6.97
CA GLY A 66 -11.39 -26.02 -8.38
C GLY A 66 -12.59 -25.14 -8.77
N GLU A 67 -13.29 -24.53 -7.82
CA GLU A 67 -14.43 -23.63 -8.06
C GLU A 67 -14.01 -22.15 -8.01
N THR A 68 -14.52 -21.35 -8.95
CA THR A 68 -14.35 -19.89 -8.93
C THR A 68 -15.48 -19.24 -8.14
N VAL A 69 -15.12 -18.37 -7.19
CA VAL A 69 -16.05 -17.67 -6.31
C VAL A 69 -15.75 -16.18 -6.30
N THR A 70 -16.76 -15.35 -6.48
CA THR A 70 -16.68 -13.91 -6.24
C THR A 70 -16.74 -13.65 -4.73
N ILE A 71 -15.68 -13.06 -4.20
CA ILE A 71 -15.50 -12.76 -2.77
C ILE A 71 -16.02 -11.36 -2.45
N ALA A 72 -15.73 -10.38 -3.33
CA ALA A 72 -16.15 -9.00 -3.15
C ALA A 72 -16.63 -8.41 -4.49
N ASP A 73 -17.67 -7.58 -4.42
CA ASP A 73 -18.27 -6.87 -5.54
C ASP A 73 -18.28 -5.37 -5.24
N PHE A 74 -17.45 -4.62 -5.97
CA PHE A 74 -17.25 -3.17 -5.78
C PHE A 74 -18.28 -2.33 -6.53
N THR A 75 -19.09 -2.90 -7.44
CA THR A 75 -20.00 -2.17 -8.33
C THR A 75 -21.13 -1.44 -7.58
N HIS A 76 -21.26 -1.69 -6.28
CA HIS A 76 -22.29 -1.10 -5.42
C HIS A 76 -21.72 -0.16 -4.34
N LEU A 77 -20.46 0.21 -4.44
CA LEU A 77 -19.86 1.13 -3.48
C LEU A 77 -20.36 2.56 -3.72
N PRO A 78 -20.55 3.36 -2.66
CA PRO A 78 -20.95 4.77 -2.76
C PRO A 78 -19.72 5.64 -3.05
N THR A 79 -19.00 5.35 -4.14
CA THR A 79 -17.79 6.04 -4.58
C THR A 79 -17.87 6.32 -6.07
N HIS A 80 -17.16 7.34 -6.55
CA HIS A 80 -17.14 7.70 -7.97
C HIS A 80 -16.54 6.60 -8.84
N CYS A 81 -15.51 5.90 -8.35
CA CYS A 81 -14.97 4.71 -8.99
C CYS A 81 -15.35 3.47 -8.20
N GLN A 82 -16.14 2.58 -8.82
CA GLN A 82 -16.63 1.34 -8.23
C GLN A 82 -15.77 0.14 -8.65
N CYS A 83 -14.45 0.30 -8.57
CA CYS A 83 -13.47 -0.72 -8.94
C CYS A 83 -12.16 -0.52 -8.17
N LEU A 84 -11.35 -1.57 -8.07
CA LEU A 84 -9.94 -1.46 -7.78
C LEU A 84 -9.19 -1.19 -9.08
N LEU A 85 -8.14 -0.36 -9.04
CA LEU A 85 -7.21 -0.27 -10.15
C LEU A 85 -5.94 -1.06 -9.83
N LEU A 86 -5.56 -1.95 -10.74
CA LEU A 86 -4.29 -2.63 -10.72
C LEU A 86 -3.30 -1.85 -11.56
N MET A 87 -2.27 -1.28 -10.93
CA MET A 87 -1.21 -0.55 -11.60
C MET A 87 0.08 -0.61 -10.77
N PRO A 88 1.25 -0.53 -11.41
CA PRO A 88 2.50 -0.40 -10.68
C PRO A 88 2.51 0.85 -9.81
N GLN A 89 2.99 0.71 -8.56
CA GLN A 89 2.98 1.81 -7.58
C GLN A 89 3.72 3.04 -8.06
N TRP A 90 4.80 2.89 -8.86
CA TRP A 90 5.56 4.03 -9.37
C TRP A 90 4.73 4.95 -10.28
N HIS A 91 3.81 4.42 -11.09
CA HIS A 91 2.91 5.25 -11.90
C HIS A 91 2.01 6.14 -11.03
N PHE A 92 1.56 5.63 -9.88
CA PHE A 92 0.80 6.42 -8.91
C PHE A 92 1.67 7.49 -8.25
N LEU A 93 2.90 7.14 -7.85
CA LEU A 93 3.81 8.07 -7.20
C LEU A 93 4.32 9.16 -8.16
N ASP A 94 4.65 8.79 -9.40
CA ASP A 94 5.02 9.74 -10.46
C ASP A 94 3.88 10.73 -10.71
N PHE A 95 2.64 10.23 -10.84
CA PHE A 95 1.48 11.08 -11.00
C PHE A 95 1.31 12.07 -9.84
N LEU A 96 1.43 11.61 -8.60
CA LEU A 96 1.36 12.49 -7.43
C LEU A 96 2.50 13.52 -7.41
N ALA A 97 3.71 13.14 -7.83
CA ALA A 97 4.84 14.04 -7.94
C ALA A 97 4.59 15.14 -8.99
N GLU A 98 4.10 14.76 -10.19
CA GLU A 98 3.71 15.71 -11.25
C GLU A 98 2.63 16.69 -10.77
N GLN A 99 1.62 16.22 -10.05
CA GLN A 99 0.59 17.10 -9.50
C GLN A 99 1.15 18.05 -8.42
N ALA A 100 2.03 17.53 -7.55
CA ALA A 100 2.60 18.31 -6.47
C ALA A 100 3.57 19.39 -6.96
N THR A 101 4.35 19.15 -8.01
CA THR A 101 5.29 20.12 -8.59
C THR A 101 4.62 21.35 -9.21
N ARG A 102 3.30 21.32 -9.42
CA ARG A 102 2.52 22.52 -9.84
C ARG A 102 2.43 23.58 -8.74
N TYR A 103 2.72 23.20 -7.49
CA TYR A 103 2.67 24.10 -6.35
C TYR A 103 4.06 24.63 -6.02
N PRO A 104 4.26 25.96 -5.99
CA PRO A 104 5.59 26.58 -5.75
C PRO A 104 6.12 26.31 -4.33
N THR A 105 5.28 25.86 -3.42
CA THR A 105 5.63 25.48 -2.04
C THR A 105 6.08 24.02 -1.91
N PHE A 106 6.08 23.25 -3.01
CA PHE A 106 6.50 21.85 -3.04
C PHE A 106 7.91 21.71 -3.61
N GLU A 107 8.72 20.92 -2.91
CA GLU A 107 10.05 20.53 -3.37
C GLU A 107 10.21 19.02 -3.22
N LEU A 108 10.63 18.32 -4.27
CA LEU A 108 10.99 16.90 -4.26
C LEU A 108 12.50 16.76 -4.46
N ARG A 109 13.16 16.11 -3.50
CA ARG A 109 14.58 15.78 -3.56
C ARG A 109 14.76 14.28 -3.66
N MET A 110 15.09 13.83 -4.86
CA MET A 110 15.46 12.44 -5.13
C MET A 110 16.91 12.18 -4.68
N GLN A 111 17.28 10.91 -4.54
CA GLN A 111 18.62 10.46 -4.09
C GLN A 111 19.06 11.13 -2.77
N THR A 112 18.10 11.46 -1.91
CA THR A 112 18.37 12.16 -0.65
C THR A 112 17.88 11.29 0.51
N ALA A 113 18.81 10.67 1.22
CA ALA A 113 18.54 9.75 2.32
C ALA A 113 18.67 10.43 3.68
N VAL A 114 17.65 10.33 4.51
CA VAL A 114 17.73 10.74 5.93
C VAL A 114 18.67 9.77 6.67
N THR A 115 19.64 10.32 7.39
CA THR A 115 20.62 9.56 8.18
C THR A 115 20.36 9.67 9.68
N SER A 116 19.88 10.82 10.15
CA SER A 116 19.52 11.06 11.54
C SER A 116 18.54 12.23 11.70
N LEU A 117 18.00 12.37 12.90
CA LEU A 117 17.16 13.51 13.28
C LEU A 117 18.03 14.56 14.01
N MET A 118 17.67 15.84 13.83
CA MET A 118 18.19 16.93 14.65
C MET A 118 17.26 17.14 15.83
N GLU A 119 17.82 17.24 17.01
CA GLU A 119 17.07 17.48 18.25
C GLU A 119 17.64 18.67 19.00
N GLU A 120 16.78 19.60 19.39
CA GLU A 120 17.12 20.79 20.18
C GLU A 120 16.07 20.92 21.30
N GLY A 121 16.51 20.95 22.56
CA GLY A 121 15.61 21.11 23.70
C GLY A 121 14.52 20.02 23.82
N GLY A 122 14.79 18.78 23.39
CA GLY A 122 13.83 17.67 23.43
C GLY A 122 12.81 17.66 22.26
N ARG A 123 12.96 18.60 21.30
CA ARG A 123 12.13 18.70 20.11
C ARG A 123 12.95 18.39 18.85
N ILE A 124 12.37 17.64 17.93
CA ILE A 124 12.96 17.44 16.59
C ILE A 124 12.75 18.72 15.78
N THR A 125 13.87 19.24 15.22
CA THR A 125 13.94 20.52 14.50
C THR A 125 14.42 20.36 13.06
N GLY A 126 14.59 19.10 12.59
CA GLY A 126 15.03 18.83 11.23
C GLY A 126 15.64 17.44 11.09
N VAL A 127 16.31 17.25 9.95
CA VAL A 127 16.98 16.02 9.58
C VAL A 127 18.38 16.28 9.03
N ASN A 128 19.31 15.34 9.28
CA ASN A 128 20.54 15.24 8.54
C ASN A 128 20.34 14.25 7.39
N VAL A 129 20.82 14.63 6.21
CA VAL A 129 20.65 13.85 4.99
C VAL A 129 21.98 13.66 4.26
N THR A 130 22.01 12.63 3.43
CA THR A 130 23.10 12.41 2.47
C THR A 130 22.50 12.35 1.07
N SER A 131 23.11 13.07 0.14
CA SER A 131 22.76 13.13 -1.27
C SER A 131 24.02 12.98 -2.14
N PRO A 132 23.95 12.89 -3.47
CA PRO A 132 25.12 12.92 -4.35
C PRO A 132 25.97 14.18 -4.20
N ALA A 133 25.36 15.28 -3.73
CA ALA A 133 26.08 16.53 -3.44
C ALA A 133 26.82 16.53 -2.09
N GLY A 134 26.62 15.48 -1.26
CA GLY A 134 27.22 15.34 0.07
C GLY A 134 26.19 15.32 1.19
N ALA A 135 26.71 15.48 2.42
CA ALA A 135 25.89 15.56 3.63
C ALA A 135 25.42 17.00 3.83
N GLU A 136 24.14 17.14 4.17
CA GLU A 136 23.53 18.45 4.50
C GLU A 136 22.51 18.32 5.63
N THR A 137 22.08 19.45 6.14
CA THR A 137 21.08 19.57 7.19
C THR A 137 19.85 20.31 6.68
N ILE A 138 18.67 19.76 6.91
CA ILE A 138 17.39 20.39 6.55
C ILE A 138 16.61 20.68 7.82
N ARG A 139 16.38 21.96 8.11
CA ARG A 139 15.54 22.38 9.25
C ARG A 139 14.08 22.35 8.87
N ALA A 140 13.22 21.94 9.83
CA ALA A 140 11.78 21.85 9.63
C ALA A 140 11.04 22.05 10.97
N ASP A 141 9.85 22.66 10.91
CA ASP A 141 8.94 22.78 12.06
C ASP A 141 8.33 21.43 12.44
N LEU A 142 8.19 20.53 11.45
CA LEU A 142 7.73 19.16 11.62
C LEU A 142 8.45 18.22 10.64
N VAL A 143 8.98 17.13 11.15
CA VAL A 143 9.47 15.98 10.36
C VAL A 143 8.38 14.91 10.32
N VAL A 144 8.03 14.44 9.12
CA VAL A 144 7.07 13.34 8.96
C VAL A 144 7.76 12.10 8.41
N GLY A 145 7.84 11.03 9.21
CA GLY A 145 8.30 9.72 8.79
C GLY A 145 7.21 8.99 8.01
N ALA A 146 7.42 8.84 6.70
CA ALA A 146 6.61 8.04 5.78
C ALA A 146 7.49 7.09 4.95
N ASP A 147 8.60 6.67 5.53
CA ASP A 147 9.73 5.95 4.94
C ASP A 147 9.62 4.42 5.07
N GLY A 148 8.41 3.94 5.37
CA GLY A 148 8.04 2.53 5.28
C GLY A 148 8.37 1.71 6.53
N ARG A 149 8.21 0.39 6.42
CA ARG A 149 8.33 -0.57 7.54
C ARG A 149 9.71 -0.61 8.24
N HIS A 150 10.74 -0.17 7.56
CA HIS A 150 12.11 -0.05 8.09
C HIS A 150 12.50 1.43 8.27
N SER A 151 11.57 2.23 8.78
CA SER A 151 11.69 3.67 8.94
C SER A 151 12.91 4.06 9.77
N VAL A 152 13.77 4.86 9.13
CA VAL A 152 14.93 5.50 9.81
C VAL A 152 14.42 6.59 10.75
N VAL A 153 13.41 7.36 10.34
CA VAL A 153 12.80 8.41 11.15
C VAL A 153 12.25 7.82 12.45
N ARG A 154 11.47 6.71 12.37
CA ARG A 154 10.95 6.00 13.53
C ARG A 154 12.07 5.55 14.48
N ALA A 155 13.11 4.93 13.93
CA ALA A 155 14.23 4.42 14.70
C ALA A 155 15.00 5.54 15.41
N CYS A 156 15.34 6.61 14.69
CA CYS A 156 16.03 7.78 15.25
C CYS A 156 15.18 8.53 16.28
N ALA A 157 13.85 8.55 16.10
CA ALA A 157 12.94 9.15 17.08
C ALA A 157 12.74 8.28 18.34
N GLY A 158 13.27 7.05 18.38
CA GLY A 158 13.11 6.15 19.51
C GLY A 158 11.66 5.72 19.78
N LEU A 159 10.81 5.67 18.73
CA LEU A 159 9.39 5.32 18.87
C LEU A 159 9.20 3.80 18.93
N PRO A 160 8.71 3.23 20.06
CA PRO A 160 8.57 1.79 20.23
C PRO A 160 7.35 1.27 19.47
N SER A 161 7.49 0.08 18.86
CA SER A 161 6.40 -0.63 18.18
C SER A 161 6.09 -1.97 18.84
N ASP A 162 4.80 -2.35 18.75
CA ASP A 162 4.33 -3.70 19.05
C ASP A 162 4.33 -4.53 17.76
N SER A 163 4.98 -5.69 17.78
CA SER A 163 4.96 -6.64 16.67
C SER A 163 3.87 -7.68 16.92
N PHE A 164 3.04 -7.93 15.89
CA PHE A 164 1.94 -8.91 15.95
C PHE A 164 2.27 -10.22 15.23
N GLY A 165 3.46 -10.29 14.60
CA GLY A 165 3.87 -11.43 13.79
C GLY A 165 3.09 -11.53 12.48
N ALA A 166 3.50 -12.50 11.66
CA ALA A 166 2.78 -12.93 10.47
C ALA A 166 3.13 -14.38 10.21
N PRO A 167 2.15 -15.27 9.89
CA PRO A 167 2.42 -16.70 9.69
C PRO A 167 3.00 -16.98 8.30
N MET A 168 3.20 -15.98 7.48
CA MET A 168 3.58 -16.14 6.08
C MET A 168 4.60 -15.12 5.62
N ASP A 169 5.30 -15.47 4.54
CA ASP A 169 6.05 -14.59 3.66
C ASP A 169 5.51 -14.74 2.22
N VAL A 170 5.97 -13.89 1.31
CA VAL A 170 5.49 -13.90 -0.09
C VAL A 170 6.67 -13.89 -1.04
N LEU A 171 6.64 -14.80 -2.00
CA LEU A 171 7.57 -14.83 -3.12
C LEU A 171 6.91 -14.14 -4.32
N TRP A 172 7.50 -13.07 -4.79
CA TRP A 172 7.02 -12.32 -5.95
C TRP A 172 7.82 -12.67 -7.19
N MET A 173 7.11 -12.81 -8.31
CA MET A 173 7.71 -13.10 -9.61
C MET A 173 6.85 -12.51 -10.74
N ARG A 174 7.47 -12.35 -11.89
CA ARG A 174 6.83 -11.91 -13.13
C ARG A 174 6.73 -13.06 -14.11
N MET A 175 5.58 -13.23 -14.75
CA MET A 175 5.32 -14.22 -15.79
C MET A 175 4.66 -13.55 -16.99
N SER A 176 5.07 -13.89 -18.19
CA SER A 176 4.46 -13.32 -19.41
C SER A 176 2.97 -13.67 -19.49
N LYS A 177 2.18 -12.79 -20.11
CA LYS A 177 0.77 -13.01 -20.42
C LYS A 177 0.58 -13.11 -21.92
N ARG A 178 -0.29 -14.02 -22.37
CA ARG A 178 -0.66 -14.19 -23.77
C ARG A 178 -2.11 -13.78 -23.99
N ALA A 179 -2.43 -13.42 -25.21
CA ALA A 179 -3.79 -12.97 -25.57
C ALA A 179 -4.86 -14.08 -25.44
N ASP A 180 -4.44 -15.33 -25.54
CA ASP A 180 -5.28 -16.53 -25.42
C ASP A 180 -5.33 -17.11 -23.99
N ASP A 181 -4.66 -16.47 -23.02
CA ASP A 181 -4.74 -16.90 -21.62
C ASP A 181 -6.18 -16.77 -21.10
N PRO A 182 -6.63 -17.75 -20.30
CA PRO A 182 -7.96 -17.72 -19.74
C PRO A 182 -8.10 -16.55 -18.76
N ALA A 183 -9.32 -16.04 -18.60
CA ALA A 183 -9.64 -15.12 -17.52
C ALA A 183 -9.29 -15.78 -16.18
N THR A 184 -8.37 -15.19 -15.44
CA THR A 184 -7.85 -15.77 -14.19
C THR A 184 -8.53 -15.16 -12.97
N ALA A 185 -8.81 -15.99 -11.97
CA ALA A 185 -9.13 -15.50 -10.65
C ALA A 185 -7.89 -14.83 -10.03
N LEU A 186 -8.12 -13.74 -9.31
CA LEU A 186 -7.02 -13.03 -8.62
C LEU A 186 -6.27 -13.95 -7.66
N GLY A 187 -6.97 -14.80 -6.90
CA GLY A 187 -6.37 -15.75 -5.96
C GLY A 187 -6.65 -17.18 -6.36
N ASN A 188 -5.61 -18.05 -6.35
CA ASN A 188 -5.71 -19.48 -6.62
C ASN A 188 -5.21 -20.25 -5.41
N ILE A 189 -6.07 -21.12 -4.84
CA ILE A 189 -5.76 -21.97 -3.70
C ILE A 189 -5.92 -23.44 -4.14
N ALA A 190 -4.81 -24.14 -4.23
CA ALA A 190 -4.76 -25.55 -4.62
C ALA A 190 -3.57 -26.26 -3.97
N GLY A 191 -3.72 -27.54 -3.61
CA GLY A 191 -2.64 -28.39 -3.12
C GLY A 191 -1.89 -27.88 -1.89
N GLY A 192 -2.53 -27.09 -1.01
CA GLY A 192 -1.86 -26.49 0.13
C GLY A 192 -1.05 -25.22 -0.21
N HIS A 193 -1.23 -24.67 -1.39
CA HIS A 193 -0.54 -23.47 -1.86
C HIS A 193 -1.51 -22.37 -2.22
N ILE A 194 -1.03 -21.13 -2.14
CA ILE A 194 -1.77 -19.91 -2.51
C ILE A 194 -0.94 -19.14 -3.52
N LEU A 195 -1.51 -18.90 -4.70
CA LEU A 195 -0.93 -18.07 -5.74
C LEU A 195 -1.90 -16.94 -6.08
N VAL A 196 -1.46 -15.71 -5.91
CA VAL A 196 -2.18 -14.51 -6.36
C VAL A 196 -1.60 -14.07 -7.70
N MET A 197 -2.45 -13.77 -8.67
CA MET A 197 -2.06 -13.33 -10.01
C MET A 197 -2.69 -11.98 -10.32
N LEU A 198 -1.86 -10.96 -10.42
CA LEU A 198 -2.26 -9.60 -10.77
C LEU A 198 -2.02 -9.39 -12.28
N ASP A 199 -3.10 -9.16 -13.02
CA ASP A 199 -3.03 -8.85 -14.44
C ASP A 199 -2.47 -7.44 -14.65
N ARG A 200 -1.39 -7.33 -15.45
CA ARG A 200 -0.71 -6.07 -15.78
C ARG A 200 -0.84 -5.69 -17.26
N GLY A 201 -1.71 -6.38 -17.98
CA GLY A 201 -1.90 -6.20 -19.43
C GLY A 201 -1.03 -7.14 -20.24
N ASP A 202 0.28 -6.99 -20.20
CA ASP A 202 1.28 -7.78 -20.93
C ASP A 202 1.98 -8.87 -20.10
N TYR A 203 1.80 -8.86 -18.78
CA TYR A 203 2.34 -9.86 -17.87
C TYR A 203 1.44 -10.08 -16.66
N PHE A 204 1.66 -11.20 -15.97
CA PHE A 204 1.14 -11.45 -14.64
C PHE A 204 2.20 -11.18 -13.59
N GLN A 205 1.87 -10.35 -12.61
CA GLN A 205 2.63 -10.26 -11.39
C GLN A 205 2.09 -11.29 -10.41
N CYS A 206 2.90 -12.28 -10.09
CA CYS A 206 2.51 -13.42 -9.29
C CYS A 206 3.08 -13.31 -7.88
N ALA A 207 2.23 -13.60 -6.87
CA ALA A 207 2.61 -13.66 -5.47
C ALA A 207 2.33 -15.08 -4.94
N PHE A 208 3.37 -15.84 -4.65
CA PHE A 208 3.28 -17.16 -4.06
C PHE A 208 3.46 -17.06 -2.55
N VAL A 209 2.43 -17.44 -1.80
CA VAL A 209 2.43 -17.33 -0.34
C VAL A 209 3.10 -18.57 0.26
N ILE A 210 4.05 -18.35 1.16
CA ILE A 210 4.82 -19.40 1.84
C ILE A 210 4.67 -19.28 3.36
N PRO A 211 4.88 -20.36 4.12
CA PRO A 211 5.03 -20.27 5.58
C PRO A 211 6.14 -19.30 5.97
N LYS A 212 6.00 -18.62 7.09
CA LYS A 212 7.00 -17.69 7.61
C LYS A 212 8.36 -18.35 7.74
N GLY A 213 9.38 -17.75 7.11
CA GLY A 213 10.75 -18.28 7.10
C GLY A 213 10.97 -19.51 6.22
N GLY A 214 9.96 -19.94 5.44
CA GLY A 214 10.04 -21.15 4.60
C GLY A 214 10.84 -21.01 3.29
N TYR A 215 11.45 -19.84 3.04
CA TYR A 215 12.15 -19.60 1.78
C TYR A 215 13.35 -20.51 1.54
N ASP A 216 14.17 -20.72 2.58
CA ASP A 216 15.37 -21.55 2.46
C ASP A 216 15.04 -23.02 2.18
N GLU A 217 13.94 -23.52 2.76
CA GLU A 217 13.44 -24.88 2.49
C GLU A 217 13.00 -25.03 1.03
N ILE A 218 12.31 -24.02 0.48
CA ILE A 218 11.90 -24.00 -0.93
C ILE A 218 13.12 -23.98 -1.85
N ARG A 219 14.12 -23.16 -1.54
CA ARG A 219 15.38 -23.13 -2.29
C ARG A 219 16.12 -24.46 -2.27
N ALA A 220 16.16 -25.13 -1.12
CA ALA A 220 16.81 -26.42 -0.96
C ALA A 220 16.15 -27.53 -1.81
N ARG A 221 14.85 -27.46 -2.07
CA ARG A 221 14.13 -28.37 -2.98
C ARG A 221 14.46 -28.14 -4.46
N GLY A 222 15.04 -26.99 -4.79
CA GLY A 222 15.46 -26.61 -6.14
C GLY A 222 14.39 -25.87 -6.93
N LEU A 223 14.86 -25.09 -7.90
CA LEU A 223 14.03 -24.21 -8.73
C LEU A 223 13.02 -25.00 -9.59
N GLU A 224 13.40 -26.17 -10.08
CA GLU A 224 12.52 -27.02 -10.89
C GLU A 224 11.31 -27.53 -10.08
N ALA A 225 11.52 -27.93 -8.84
CA ALA A 225 10.43 -28.31 -7.94
C ALA A 225 9.48 -27.15 -7.65
N PHE A 226 10.01 -25.92 -7.55
CA PHE A 226 9.22 -24.70 -7.38
C PHE A 226 8.40 -24.40 -8.64
N ARG A 227 8.99 -24.47 -9.83
CA ARG A 227 8.31 -24.31 -11.13
C ARG A 227 7.15 -25.31 -11.28
N GLU A 228 7.39 -26.60 -10.97
CA GLU A 228 6.35 -27.62 -11.05
C GLU A 228 5.21 -27.38 -10.06
N THR A 229 5.53 -26.88 -8.85
CA THR A 229 4.52 -26.46 -7.87
C THR A 229 3.61 -25.38 -8.43
N ILE A 230 4.16 -24.33 -9.04
CA ILE A 230 3.36 -23.26 -9.66
C ILE A 230 2.55 -23.80 -10.83
N ALA A 231 3.16 -24.61 -11.71
CA ALA A 231 2.49 -25.21 -12.86
C ALA A 231 1.33 -26.12 -12.45
N SER A 232 1.38 -26.72 -11.27
CA SER A 232 0.27 -27.54 -10.74
C SER A 232 -0.95 -26.70 -10.32
N ILE A 233 -0.71 -25.44 -9.88
CA ILE A 233 -1.77 -24.51 -9.48
C ILE A 233 -2.41 -23.85 -10.70
N VAL A 234 -1.58 -23.47 -11.69
CA VAL A 234 -1.97 -22.78 -12.93
C VAL A 234 -1.42 -23.51 -14.16
N PRO A 235 -2.04 -24.63 -14.56
CA PRO A 235 -1.52 -25.52 -15.61
C PRO A 235 -1.34 -24.85 -16.97
N PHE A 236 -2.13 -23.80 -17.28
CA PHE A 236 -2.03 -23.05 -18.54
C PHE A 236 -0.70 -22.28 -18.70
N MET A 237 0.05 -22.09 -17.59
CA MET A 237 1.34 -21.41 -17.60
C MET A 237 2.55 -22.37 -17.64
N ARG A 238 2.31 -23.69 -17.69
CA ARG A 238 3.37 -24.72 -17.57
C ARG A 238 4.54 -24.52 -18.53
N ASP A 239 4.27 -24.15 -19.77
CA ASP A 239 5.28 -23.93 -20.82
C ASP A 239 6.12 -22.66 -20.60
N ARG A 240 5.65 -21.75 -19.72
CA ARG A 240 6.31 -20.49 -19.36
C ARG A 240 7.11 -20.56 -18.07
N MET A 241 7.08 -21.68 -17.33
CA MET A 241 7.83 -21.81 -16.07
C MET A 241 9.33 -21.59 -16.23
N ARG A 242 9.88 -21.77 -17.44
CA ARG A 242 11.29 -21.50 -17.76
C ARG A 242 11.65 -20.03 -17.74
N GLU A 243 10.67 -19.11 -17.74
CA GLU A 243 10.89 -17.67 -17.57
C GLU A 243 11.44 -17.33 -16.18
N LEU A 244 11.17 -18.17 -15.18
CA LEU A 244 11.85 -18.13 -13.88
C LEU A 244 13.21 -18.82 -14.04
N ALA A 245 14.20 -18.18 -14.67
CA ALA A 245 15.45 -18.78 -15.03
C ALA A 245 16.33 -19.10 -13.81
N GLU A 246 16.32 -18.21 -12.83
CA GLU A 246 17.14 -18.25 -11.63
C GLU A 246 16.38 -17.76 -10.39
N TRP A 247 16.94 -17.95 -9.21
CA TRP A 247 16.30 -17.52 -7.95
C TRP A 247 16.22 -16.00 -7.82
N GLU A 248 17.02 -15.28 -8.54
CA GLU A 248 17.06 -13.82 -8.61
C GLU A 248 15.82 -13.23 -9.27
N ASP A 249 15.09 -14.02 -10.09
CA ASP A 249 13.78 -13.65 -10.67
C ASP A 249 12.66 -13.69 -9.62
N ILE A 250 12.94 -14.28 -8.44
CA ILE A 250 11.99 -14.48 -7.36
C ILE A 250 12.38 -13.63 -6.16
N LYS A 251 11.55 -12.64 -5.83
CA LYS A 251 11.83 -11.69 -4.75
C LYS A 251 11.07 -12.05 -3.48
N LEU A 252 11.80 -12.25 -2.40
CA LEU A 252 11.21 -12.49 -1.09
C LEU A 252 10.69 -11.18 -0.46
N LEU A 253 9.41 -11.14 -0.16
CA LEU A 253 8.81 -10.16 0.73
C LEU A 253 8.61 -10.77 2.11
N THR A 254 9.46 -10.39 3.06
CA THR A 254 9.26 -10.72 4.47
C THR A 254 8.08 -9.90 5.01
N VAL A 255 7.01 -10.60 5.39
CA VAL A 255 5.81 -9.95 5.92
C VAL A 255 6.05 -9.56 7.38
N LEU A 256 5.79 -8.30 7.68
CA LEU A 256 5.84 -7.73 9.02
C LEU A 256 4.51 -7.04 9.31
N VAL A 257 3.95 -7.29 10.49
CA VAL A 257 2.78 -6.57 10.99
C VAL A 257 3.15 -5.99 12.34
N ASP A 258 3.28 -4.68 12.39
CA ASP A 258 3.60 -3.94 13.61
C ASP A 258 2.77 -2.67 13.72
N ARG A 259 2.82 -2.04 14.89
CA ARG A 259 2.22 -0.72 15.10
C ARG A 259 2.96 0.01 16.22
N LEU A 260 3.24 1.29 15.99
CA LEU A 260 3.76 2.18 17.04
C LEU A 260 2.75 2.32 18.18
N ARG A 261 3.25 2.33 19.43
CA ARG A 261 2.45 2.70 20.62
C ARG A 261 2.13 4.18 20.61
N GLN A 262 3.12 4.98 20.26
CA GLN A 262 3.02 6.42 20.08
C GLN A 262 3.60 6.77 18.71
N TRP A 263 2.82 7.49 17.88
CA TRP A 263 3.20 7.79 16.50
C TRP A 263 4.04 9.06 16.38
N HIS A 264 4.14 9.82 17.44
CA HIS A 264 4.77 11.13 17.45
C HIS A 264 5.57 11.38 18.73
N ARG A 265 6.45 12.36 18.65
CA ARG A 265 7.04 13.10 19.78
C ARG A 265 7.26 14.54 19.32
N PRO A 266 7.67 15.49 20.22
CA PRO A 266 7.81 16.87 19.81
C PRO A 266 8.60 17.05 18.50
N GLY A 267 7.96 17.64 17.48
CA GLY A 267 8.55 17.93 16.18
C GLY A 267 8.64 16.75 15.20
N VAL A 268 8.14 15.55 15.53
CA VAL A 268 8.13 14.40 14.62
C VAL A 268 6.83 13.61 14.69
N LEU A 269 6.34 13.14 13.53
CA LEU A 269 5.17 12.26 13.38
C LEU A 269 5.51 11.14 12.38
N CYS A 270 5.14 9.90 12.69
CA CYS A 270 5.17 8.79 11.73
C CYS A 270 3.77 8.47 11.24
N ILE A 271 3.64 8.16 9.93
CA ILE A 271 2.38 7.76 9.27
C ILE A 271 2.61 6.58 8.32
N GLY A 272 1.54 5.92 7.91
CA GLY A 272 1.61 4.76 7.00
C GLY A 272 2.46 3.63 7.59
N ASP A 273 3.20 2.90 6.73
CA ASP A 273 4.02 1.76 7.16
C ASP A 273 5.13 2.13 8.18
N ALA A 274 5.51 3.40 8.30
CA ALA A 274 6.41 3.87 9.34
C ALA A 274 5.76 3.83 10.74
N ALA A 275 4.44 4.02 10.80
CA ALA A 275 3.66 3.94 12.03
C ALA A 275 3.03 2.56 12.24
N HIS A 276 2.63 1.86 11.17
CA HIS A 276 1.88 0.61 11.25
C HIS A 276 2.04 -0.24 9.98
N ALA A 277 3.01 -1.11 9.96
CA ALA A 277 3.15 -2.06 8.85
C ALA A 277 1.98 -3.05 8.81
N MET A 278 1.50 -3.33 7.61
CA MET A 278 0.32 -4.13 7.36
C MET A 278 0.65 -5.46 6.67
N SER A 279 -0.22 -6.44 6.86
CA SER A 279 -0.24 -7.64 6.03
C SER A 279 -0.56 -7.27 4.56
N PRO A 280 0.01 -7.99 3.56
CA PRO A 280 -0.34 -7.78 2.16
C PRO A 280 -1.77 -8.25 1.82
N ILE A 281 -2.48 -8.91 2.73
CA ILE A 281 -3.85 -9.40 2.50
C ILE A 281 -4.78 -8.23 2.19
N GLY A 282 -5.46 -8.33 1.05
CA GLY A 282 -6.40 -7.33 0.57
C GLY A 282 -5.75 -6.08 -0.06
N GLY A 283 -4.41 -5.96 -0.06
CA GLY A 283 -3.71 -4.82 -0.65
C GLY A 283 -4.00 -3.47 0.01
N VAL A 284 -4.42 -3.46 1.29
CA VAL A 284 -4.97 -2.26 1.96
C VAL A 284 -3.92 -1.30 2.53
N GLY A 285 -2.63 -1.69 2.58
CA GLY A 285 -1.57 -0.89 3.23
C GLY A 285 -1.43 0.50 2.64
N ILE A 286 -1.33 0.62 1.31
CA ILE A 286 -1.28 1.91 0.60
C ILE A 286 -2.49 2.78 0.94
N ASN A 287 -3.68 2.20 0.95
CA ASN A 287 -4.90 2.97 1.18
C ASN A 287 -4.96 3.53 2.60
N LEU A 288 -4.51 2.76 3.60
CA LEU A 288 -4.37 3.30 4.96
C LEU A 288 -3.35 4.43 5.01
N ALA A 289 -2.19 4.29 4.36
CA ALA A 289 -1.18 5.33 4.30
C ALA A 289 -1.69 6.62 3.62
N ILE A 290 -2.49 6.50 2.56
CA ILE A 290 -3.16 7.65 1.92
C ILE A 290 -4.18 8.29 2.87
N GLN A 291 -4.99 7.49 3.56
CA GLN A 291 -5.94 7.99 4.54
C GLN A 291 -5.25 8.70 5.72
N ASP A 292 -4.08 8.21 6.16
CA ASP A 292 -3.27 8.90 7.16
C ASP A 292 -2.75 10.24 6.64
N ALA A 293 -2.30 10.29 5.38
CA ALA A 293 -1.86 11.53 4.75
C ALA A 293 -2.99 12.57 4.66
N VAL A 294 -4.21 12.14 4.30
CA VAL A 294 -5.40 13.01 4.26
C VAL A 294 -5.75 13.54 5.66
N ALA A 295 -5.82 12.65 6.65
CA ALA A 295 -6.10 13.05 8.04
C ALA A 295 -5.04 14.01 8.58
N THR A 296 -3.75 13.74 8.28
CA THR A 296 -2.63 14.59 8.69
C THR A 296 -2.76 15.97 8.06
N ALA A 297 -3.00 16.05 6.76
CA ALA A 297 -3.17 17.32 6.07
C ALA A 297 -4.38 18.10 6.58
N ASN A 298 -5.53 17.46 6.77
CA ASN A 298 -6.74 18.09 7.30
C ASN A 298 -6.54 18.69 8.70
N LEU A 299 -5.75 18.02 9.54
CA LEU A 299 -5.54 18.45 10.93
C LEU A 299 -4.38 19.45 11.07
N LEU A 300 -3.32 19.28 10.27
CA LEU A 300 -2.07 20.02 10.50
C LEU A 300 -1.82 21.15 9.50
N ALA A 301 -2.49 21.23 8.35
CA ALA A 301 -2.22 22.27 7.35
C ALA A 301 -2.44 23.68 7.92
N GLY A 302 -3.49 23.89 8.71
CA GLY A 302 -3.75 25.18 9.38
C GLY A 302 -2.67 25.56 10.40
N PRO A 303 -2.43 24.73 11.42
CA PRO A 303 -1.37 24.94 12.41
C PRO A 303 0.02 25.10 11.80
N LEU A 304 0.41 24.32 10.79
CA LEU A 304 1.70 24.42 10.09
C LEU A 304 1.80 25.75 9.32
N GLY A 305 0.72 26.15 8.62
CA GLY A 305 0.70 27.43 7.89
C GLY A 305 0.81 28.66 8.80
N GLN A 306 0.48 28.52 10.08
CA GLN A 306 0.55 29.57 11.11
C GLN A 306 1.80 29.46 11.99
N GLY A 307 2.62 28.41 11.84
CA GLY A 307 3.76 28.15 12.70
C GLY A 307 3.40 27.79 14.15
N THR A 308 2.19 27.26 14.38
CA THR A 308 1.63 26.96 15.72
C THR A 308 1.42 25.48 15.97
N CYS A 309 1.98 24.61 15.12
CA CYS A 309 1.79 23.15 15.23
C CYS A 309 2.35 22.62 16.57
N SER A 310 1.46 22.12 17.40
CA SER A 310 1.73 21.61 18.75
C SER A 310 1.78 20.08 18.80
N ASP A 311 2.26 19.53 19.92
CA ASP A 311 2.26 18.07 20.16
C ASP A 311 0.82 17.54 20.30
N ASP A 312 -0.12 18.33 20.81
CA ASP A 312 -1.55 17.97 20.85
C ASP A 312 -2.15 17.82 19.45
N ASP A 313 -1.71 18.63 18.48
CA ASP A 313 -2.13 18.46 17.09
C ASP A 313 -1.63 17.14 16.51
N LEU A 314 -0.37 16.75 16.80
CA LEU A 314 0.18 15.45 16.41
C LEU A 314 -0.58 14.29 17.06
N ALA A 315 -0.91 14.41 18.35
CA ALA A 315 -1.72 13.43 19.09
C ALA A 315 -3.12 13.26 18.47
N ARG A 316 -3.73 14.33 17.93
CA ARG A 316 -5.02 14.27 17.24
C ARG A 316 -4.95 13.43 15.96
N VAL A 317 -3.83 13.46 15.22
CA VAL A 317 -3.64 12.61 14.04
C VAL A 317 -3.66 11.15 14.46
N GLN A 318 -2.87 10.76 15.45
CA GLN A 318 -2.85 9.38 15.98
C GLN A 318 -4.24 8.96 16.44
N LYS A 319 -4.90 9.75 17.30
CA LYS A 319 -6.26 9.47 17.81
C LYS A 319 -7.27 9.26 16.68
N ARG A 320 -7.16 10.01 15.60
CA ARG A 320 -8.03 9.90 14.42
C ARG A 320 -7.78 8.60 13.65
N ARG A 321 -6.51 8.19 13.48
CA ARG A 321 -6.12 7.11 12.58
C ARG A 321 -5.86 5.77 13.26
N GLU A 322 -5.60 5.75 14.56
CA GLU A 322 -5.28 4.50 15.27
C GLU A 322 -6.44 3.50 15.27
N PHE A 323 -7.70 3.97 15.44
CA PHE A 323 -8.85 3.06 15.45
C PHE A 323 -9.03 2.30 14.12
N PRO A 324 -9.13 2.95 12.93
CA PRO A 324 -9.24 2.25 11.66
C PRO A 324 -8.04 1.33 11.40
N THR A 325 -6.83 1.73 11.77
CA THR A 325 -5.61 0.91 11.71
C THR A 325 -5.75 -0.37 12.52
N ARG A 326 -6.15 -0.25 13.80
CA ARG A 326 -6.34 -1.41 14.71
C ARG A 326 -7.40 -2.38 14.20
N VAL A 327 -8.53 -1.86 13.70
CA VAL A 327 -9.60 -2.71 13.16
C VAL A 327 -9.12 -3.46 11.92
N THR A 328 -8.44 -2.77 11.00
CA THR A 328 -7.92 -3.39 9.78
C THR A 328 -6.87 -4.45 10.09
N GLN A 329 -5.89 -4.16 10.96
CA GLN A 329 -4.88 -5.15 11.36
C GLN A 329 -5.50 -6.37 12.04
N ARG A 330 -6.48 -6.19 12.94
CA ARG A 330 -7.18 -7.31 13.58
C ARG A 330 -7.93 -8.17 12.56
N GLY A 331 -8.59 -7.55 11.59
CA GLY A 331 -9.26 -8.25 10.50
C GLY A 331 -8.27 -9.06 9.64
N GLN A 332 -7.12 -8.48 9.32
CA GLN A 332 -6.07 -9.16 8.57
C GLN A 332 -5.46 -10.32 9.35
N LEU A 333 -5.13 -10.13 10.65
CA LEU A 333 -4.61 -11.20 11.51
C LEU A 333 -5.61 -12.35 11.63
N PHE A 334 -6.90 -12.05 11.84
CA PHE A 334 -7.95 -13.06 11.85
C PHE A 334 -8.02 -13.85 10.53
N ALA A 335 -7.95 -13.14 9.40
CA ALA A 335 -7.95 -13.78 8.07
C ALA A 335 -6.69 -14.65 7.86
N GLN A 336 -5.51 -14.19 8.32
CA GLN A 336 -4.28 -14.96 8.27
C GLN A 336 -4.39 -16.26 9.05
N ASP A 337 -4.81 -16.18 10.30
CA ASP A 337 -4.87 -17.36 11.19
C ASP A 337 -5.95 -18.35 10.74
N ARG A 338 -7.09 -17.84 10.27
CA ARG A 338 -8.24 -18.69 9.94
C ARG A 338 -8.16 -19.32 8.53
N PHE A 339 -7.62 -18.58 7.55
CA PHE A 339 -7.64 -19.01 6.14
C PHE A 339 -6.24 -19.34 5.62
N ILE A 340 -5.26 -18.45 5.81
CA ILE A 340 -3.93 -18.61 5.22
C ILE A 340 -3.19 -19.77 5.90
N SER A 341 -3.10 -19.78 7.24
CA SER A 341 -2.40 -20.83 7.98
C SER A 341 -2.97 -22.21 7.68
N ARG A 342 -4.30 -22.34 7.56
CA ARG A 342 -4.94 -23.61 7.18
C ARG A 342 -4.66 -24.02 5.74
N ALA A 343 -4.64 -23.08 4.81
CA ALA A 343 -4.32 -23.38 3.43
C ALA A 343 -2.87 -23.85 3.27
N LEU A 344 -1.94 -23.28 4.05
CA LEU A 344 -0.50 -23.62 4.00
C LEU A 344 -0.13 -24.90 4.77
N SER A 345 -0.95 -25.38 5.73
CA SER A 345 -0.65 -26.57 6.53
C SER A 345 -0.90 -27.91 5.80
N GLY A 346 -0.94 -27.91 4.47
CA GLY A 346 -1.05 -29.15 3.65
C GLY A 346 -2.45 -29.72 3.47
N GLY A 347 -3.43 -29.18 4.20
CA GLY A 347 -4.85 -29.56 4.11
C GLY A 347 -5.66 -28.52 3.35
N GLY A 348 -5.20 -28.07 2.17
CA GLY A 348 -5.97 -27.11 1.36
C GLY A 348 -7.45 -27.53 1.32
N PRO A 349 -8.40 -26.58 1.34
CA PRO A 349 -9.82 -26.90 1.43
C PRO A 349 -10.22 -27.83 0.27
N GLN A 350 -10.58 -29.08 0.58
CA GLN A 350 -11.12 -30.02 -0.40
C GLN A 350 -12.53 -29.62 -0.84
N GLN A 351 -13.18 -28.76 -0.06
CA GLN A 351 -14.51 -28.22 -0.34
C GLN A 351 -14.52 -26.72 -0.04
N LEU A 352 -15.38 -26.01 -0.75
CA LEU A 352 -15.59 -24.58 -0.54
C LEU A 352 -16.01 -24.30 0.92
N PRO A 353 -15.30 -23.43 1.68
CA PRO A 353 -15.68 -23.06 3.03
C PRO A 353 -17.11 -22.50 3.10
N PHE A 354 -17.84 -22.79 4.19
CA PHE A 354 -19.25 -22.39 4.35
C PHE A 354 -19.48 -20.88 4.10
N VAL A 355 -18.58 -20.03 4.59
CA VAL A 355 -18.67 -18.56 4.37
C VAL A 355 -18.65 -18.23 2.87
N LEU A 356 -17.83 -18.90 2.07
CA LEU A 356 -17.77 -18.68 0.63
C LEU A 356 -18.98 -19.28 -0.10
N LYS A 357 -19.55 -20.40 0.40
CA LYS A 357 -20.84 -20.89 -0.08
C LYS A 357 -21.95 -19.87 0.16
N LEU A 358 -21.93 -19.20 1.33
CA LEU A 358 -22.88 -18.14 1.67
C LEU A 358 -22.77 -16.93 0.72
N LEU A 359 -21.55 -16.49 0.38
CA LEU A 359 -21.31 -15.44 -0.61
C LEU A 359 -21.80 -15.82 -2.02
N ARG A 360 -21.76 -17.12 -2.35
CA ARG A 360 -22.27 -17.65 -3.61
C ARG A 360 -23.80 -17.65 -3.65
N TRP A 361 -24.45 -18.09 -2.57
CA TRP A 361 -25.90 -18.16 -2.48
C TRP A 361 -26.55 -16.80 -2.32
N PHE A 362 -25.88 -15.87 -1.65
CA PHE A 362 -26.39 -14.51 -1.35
C PHE A 362 -25.41 -13.45 -1.88
N PRO A 363 -25.47 -13.10 -3.19
CA PRO A 363 -24.55 -12.14 -3.81
C PRO A 363 -24.49 -10.78 -3.10
N MET A 364 -25.58 -10.34 -2.47
CA MET A 364 -25.60 -9.09 -1.70
C MET A 364 -24.57 -9.06 -0.56
N LEU A 365 -24.19 -10.20 -0.01
CA LEU A 365 -23.19 -10.27 1.06
C LEU A 365 -21.77 -9.93 0.57
N ARG A 366 -21.50 -10.03 -0.75
CA ARG A 366 -20.22 -9.66 -1.38
C ARG A 366 -19.90 -8.17 -1.24
N ARG A 367 -20.92 -7.34 -0.98
CA ARG A 367 -20.79 -5.91 -0.71
C ARG A 367 -20.07 -5.62 0.62
N ILE A 368 -20.17 -6.53 1.60
CA ILE A 368 -19.52 -6.36 2.91
C ILE A 368 -18.00 -6.40 2.78
N PRO A 369 -17.36 -7.46 2.25
CA PRO A 369 -15.92 -7.44 2.03
C PRO A 369 -15.49 -6.37 1.01
N ALA A 370 -16.30 -6.05 -0.01
CA ALA A 370 -16.03 -4.97 -0.94
C ALA A 370 -15.94 -3.61 -0.21
N ARG A 371 -16.85 -3.31 0.70
CA ARG A 371 -16.82 -2.08 1.48
C ARG A 371 -15.62 -2.04 2.43
N LEU A 372 -15.32 -3.16 3.10
CA LEU A 372 -14.18 -3.23 4.04
C LEU A 372 -12.83 -3.06 3.34
N VAL A 373 -12.67 -3.65 2.14
CA VAL A 373 -11.45 -3.55 1.34
C VAL A 373 -11.41 -2.23 0.57
N GLY A 374 -12.48 -1.88 -0.14
CA GLY A 374 -12.51 -0.75 -1.08
C GLY A 374 -12.58 0.62 -0.41
N VAL A 375 -13.39 0.73 0.64
CA VAL A 375 -13.62 2.01 1.36
C VAL A 375 -12.85 2.04 2.68
N GLY A 376 -12.80 0.90 3.37
CA GLY A 376 -12.16 0.80 4.68
C GLY A 376 -13.03 1.26 5.84
N VAL A 377 -12.40 1.35 7.01
CA VAL A 377 -13.04 1.78 8.27
C VAL A 377 -12.76 3.26 8.51
N ARG A 378 -13.78 4.08 8.62
CA ARG A 378 -13.68 5.54 8.76
C ARG A 378 -12.82 6.17 7.66
N PRO A 379 -13.27 6.18 6.42
CA PRO A 379 -12.55 6.82 5.33
C PRO A 379 -12.38 8.31 5.60
N GLU A 380 -11.26 8.85 5.15
CA GLU A 380 -10.97 10.28 5.21
C GLU A 380 -11.36 10.94 3.89
N HIS A 381 -11.82 12.17 3.97
CA HIS A 381 -12.15 13.04 2.86
C HIS A 381 -11.31 14.31 2.92
N VAL A 382 -11.04 14.92 1.77
CA VAL A 382 -10.20 16.12 1.69
C VAL A 382 -11.02 17.35 2.10
N HIS A 383 -10.58 18.01 3.17
CA HIS A 383 -11.23 19.25 3.68
C HIS A 383 -10.35 20.49 3.55
N ILE A 384 -9.13 20.34 3.03
CA ILE A 384 -8.21 21.45 2.81
C ILE A 384 -8.58 22.23 1.56
N ALA A 385 -8.57 23.57 1.65
CA ALA A 385 -8.77 24.45 0.51
C ALA A 385 -7.53 24.50 -0.38
N ASP A 386 -7.72 24.69 -1.68
CA ASP A 386 -6.63 24.97 -2.61
C ASP A 386 -6.20 26.45 -2.48
N ARG A 387 -5.07 26.66 -1.82
CA ARG A 387 -4.46 27.98 -1.61
C ARG A 387 -3.12 28.14 -2.33
N GLY A 388 -2.58 27.04 -2.88
CA GLY A 388 -1.22 26.98 -3.39
C GLY A 388 -1.08 27.34 -4.87
N LEU A 389 -2.12 27.18 -5.69
CA LEU A 389 -2.08 27.55 -7.10
C LEU A 389 -2.19 29.07 -7.29
N ARG A 390 -1.35 29.64 -8.14
CA ARG A 390 -1.51 31.02 -8.60
C ARG A 390 -2.79 31.17 -9.40
N SER A 391 -3.39 32.37 -9.40
CA SER A 391 -4.69 32.63 -10.07
C SER A 391 -4.71 32.32 -11.57
N ALA A 392 -3.55 32.32 -12.24
CA ALA A 392 -3.42 31.99 -13.67
C ALA A 392 -3.64 30.49 -13.96
N ASP A 393 -3.29 29.59 -13.03
CA ASP A 393 -3.39 28.14 -13.22
C ASP A 393 -4.76 27.56 -12.83
N ARG A 394 -5.58 28.34 -12.11
CA ARG A 394 -6.94 27.91 -11.69
C ARG A 394 -7.93 27.76 -12.85
N ASN A 395 -7.71 28.49 -13.94
CA ASN A 395 -8.62 28.47 -15.11
C ASN A 395 -8.41 27.28 -16.06
N GLN A 396 -7.38 26.46 -15.84
CA GLN A 396 -7.12 25.26 -16.65
C GLN A 396 -7.71 23.97 -16.05
N THR A 397 -8.26 24.04 -14.84
CA THR A 397 -8.74 22.85 -14.07
C THR A 397 -10.27 22.81 -13.89
N GLN A 398 -11.03 23.71 -14.55
CA GLN A 398 -12.53 23.65 -14.58
C GLN A 398 -13.06 23.02 -15.86
#